data_efdbb41f4ee32225fad26b8654a5cef9
#
_entry.id   efdbb41f4ee32225fad26b8654a5cef9
#
_cell.length_a   1.000
_cell.length_b   1.000
_cell.length_c   1.000
_cell.angle_alpha   90.00
_cell.angle_beta   90.00
_cell.angle_gamma   90.00
#
_symmetry.space_group_name_H-M   'P 1'
#
loop_
_entity.id
_entity.type
_entity.pdbx_description
1 polymer ?
#
loop_
_entity_poly.entity_id
_entity_poly.type
_entity_poly.pdbx_seq_one_letter_code
_entity_poly.pdbx_strand_id
1 'polypeptide(L)'
;MQNTAMAQQKNDPKFNKMIQDSFRAEGIAGLNRIDQDATQKFCSDPQFANSKQGEAMREKIQKINMDSIQQPSDGKYIGDWKNGEKIAQSGRGATWTDKADTVVGGGCYNCHQIDPKEISYGNIGPSLTGY
;
A
#
# COMPACT_ATOMS: atom_id res chain seq x y z
N MET A 1 -18.82 18.58 -5.14
CA MET A 1 -19.91 17.97 -4.34
C MET A 1 -19.83 16.43 -4.17
N GLN A 2 -18.89 15.72 -4.82
CA GLN A 2 -18.78 14.24 -4.70
C GLN A 2 -17.94 13.74 -3.51
N ASN A 3 -17.05 14.59 -2.94
CA ASN A 3 -16.17 14.15 -1.85
C ASN A 3 -16.84 14.02 -0.46
N THR A 4 -17.96 14.67 -0.25
CA THR A 4 -18.69 14.61 1.02
C THR A 4 -19.38 13.24 1.23
N ALA A 5 -19.78 12.57 0.16
CA ALA A 5 -20.45 11.29 0.23
C ALA A 5 -19.54 10.15 0.70
N MET A 6 -18.25 10.15 0.29
CA MET A 6 -17.31 9.10 0.68
C MET A 6 -16.84 9.19 2.15
N ALA A 7 -16.67 10.40 2.68
CA ALA A 7 -16.32 10.60 4.10
C ALA A 7 -17.47 10.23 5.04
N GLN A 8 -18.72 10.48 4.61
CA GLN A 8 -19.90 10.10 5.35
C GLN A 8 -20.12 8.58 5.39
N GLN A 9 -19.71 7.87 4.33
CA GLN A 9 -19.82 6.42 4.25
C GLN A 9 -18.94 5.68 5.29
N LYS A 10 -17.77 6.22 5.64
CA LYS A 10 -16.85 5.60 6.62
C LYS A 10 -17.36 5.56 8.05
N ASN A 11 -18.21 6.50 8.43
CA ASN A 11 -18.81 6.57 9.77
C ASN A 11 -20.24 6.02 9.81
N ASP A 12 -20.73 5.48 8.69
CA ASP A 12 -22.05 4.86 8.63
C ASP A 12 -21.99 3.45 9.27
N PRO A 13 -22.73 3.20 10.36
CA PRO A 13 -22.78 1.88 10.98
C PRO A 13 -23.24 0.76 10.05
N LYS A 14 -24.11 1.07 9.06
CA LYS A 14 -24.57 0.12 8.06
C LYS A 14 -23.46 -0.28 7.10
N PHE A 15 -22.64 0.70 6.67
CA PHE A 15 -21.46 0.43 5.85
C PHE A 15 -20.44 -0.44 6.60
N ASN A 16 -20.12 -0.08 7.84
CA ASN A 16 -19.19 -0.85 8.67
C ASN A 16 -19.68 -2.29 8.89
N LYS A 17 -20.99 -2.44 9.16
CA LYS A 17 -21.59 -3.77 9.30
C LYS A 17 -21.52 -4.56 7.99
N MET A 18 -21.80 -3.95 6.86
CA MET A 18 -21.70 -4.59 5.55
C MET A 18 -20.27 -5.08 5.28
N ILE A 19 -19.25 -4.27 5.58
CA ILE A 19 -17.85 -4.67 5.43
C ILE A 19 -17.52 -5.85 6.33
N GLN A 20 -17.90 -5.80 7.60
CA GLN A 20 -17.67 -6.89 8.56
C GLN A 20 -18.36 -8.19 8.16
N ASP A 21 -19.58 -8.11 7.63
CA ASP A 21 -20.34 -9.28 7.18
C ASP A 21 -19.84 -9.85 5.84
N SER A 22 -19.16 -9.03 5.01
CA SER A 22 -18.70 -9.41 3.66
C SER A 22 -17.31 -10.05 3.66
N PHE A 23 -16.51 -9.81 4.67
CA PHE A 23 -15.15 -10.33 4.78
C PHE A 23 -15.02 -11.27 5.96
N ARG A 24 -14.19 -12.30 5.79
CA ARG A 24 -13.85 -13.26 6.84
C ARG A 24 -12.34 -13.46 6.91
N ALA A 25 -11.82 -13.71 8.10
CA ALA A 25 -10.44 -14.13 8.25
C ALA A 25 -10.28 -15.55 7.70
N GLU A 26 -9.27 -15.78 6.87
CA GLU A 26 -8.95 -17.10 6.35
C GLU A 26 -7.44 -17.23 6.13
N GLY A 27 -6.83 -18.32 6.61
CA GLY A 27 -5.40 -18.52 6.56
C GLY A 27 -4.63 -17.34 7.18
N ILE A 28 -3.67 -16.81 6.44
CA ILE A 28 -2.89 -15.62 6.85
C ILE A 28 -3.58 -14.28 6.52
N ALA A 29 -4.73 -14.32 5.88
CA ALA A 29 -5.51 -13.13 5.54
C ALA A 29 -6.44 -12.75 6.69
N GLY A 30 -5.93 -11.98 7.65
CA GLY A 30 -6.70 -11.47 8.79
C GLY A 30 -7.55 -10.26 8.43
N LEU A 31 -8.62 -10.00 9.24
CA LEU A 31 -9.51 -8.85 9.05
C LEU A 31 -8.82 -7.51 9.29
N ASN A 32 -7.70 -7.49 10.00
CA ASN A 32 -6.88 -6.29 10.18
C ASN A 32 -6.40 -5.66 8.86
N ARG A 33 -6.42 -6.40 7.76
CA ARG A 33 -6.08 -5.88 6.42
C ARG A 33 -7.13 -4.91 5.86
N ILE A 34 -8.32 -4.88 6.45
CA ILE A 34 -9.40 -3.95 6.07
C ILE A 34 -9.20 -2.60 6.75
N ASP A 35 -8.46 -2.58 7.87
CA ASP A 35 -8.24 -1.38 8.65
C ASP A 35 -7.27 -0.42 7.93
N GLN A 36 -7.65 0.84 7.86
CA GLN A 36 -6.78 1.88 7.34
C GLN A 36 -5.73 2.26 8.39
N ASP A 37 -4.48 2.43 7.95
CA ASP A 37 -3.44 3.06 8.75
C ASP A 37 -3.67 4.59 8.93
N ALA A 38 -2.78 5.24 9.67
CA ALA A 38 -2.89 6.68 9.95
C ALA A 38 -2.77 7.53 8.67
N THR A 39 -1.92 7.12 7.73
CA THR A 39 -1.72 7.81 6.44
C THR A 39 -2.96 7.68 5.57
N GLN A 40 -3.49 6.47 5.44
CA GLN A 40 -4.70 6.21 4.67
C GLN A 40 -5.91 6.95 5.24
N LYS A 41 -6.08 6.97 6.57
CA LYS A 41 -7.14 7.73 7.24
C LYS A 41 -7.04 9.22 6.93
N PHE A 42 -5.84 9.78 7.07
CA PHE A 42 -5.58 11.18 6.77
C PHE A 42 -5.87 11.53 5.29
N CYS A 43 -5.33 10.75 4.35
CA CYS A 43 -5.52 10.98 2.93
C CYS A 43 -6.96 10.82 2.45
N SER A 44 -7.76 10.06 3.18
CA SER A 44 -9.17 9.81 2.83
C SER A 44 -10.13 10.83 3.43
N ASP A 45 -9.69 11.68 4.35
CA ASP A 45 -10.55 12.62 5.05
C ASP A 45 -10.53 14.01 4.37
N PRO A 46 -11.63 14.43 3.75
CA PRO A 46 -11.69 15.68 3.01
C PRO A 46 -11.53 16.94 3.88
N GLN A 47 -11.73 16.84 5.20
CA GLN A 47 -11.54 17.97 6.13
C GLN A 47 -10.09 18.45 6.17
N PHE A 48 -9.12 17.55 5.86
CA PHE A 48 -7.70 17.90 5.85
C PHE A 48 -7.22 18.42 4.50
N ALA A 49 -8.03 18.29 3.44
CA ALA A 49 -7.65 18.78 2.13
C ALA A 49 -7.52 20.32 2.14
N ASN A 50 -6.36 20.83 1.71
CA ASN A 50 -6.10 22.27 1.55
C ASN A 50 -6.31 23.11 2.82
N SER A 51 -6.12 22.53 4.01
CA SER A 51 -6.23 23.25 5.28
C SER A 51 -4.87 23.32 6.00
N LYS A 52 -4.66 24.37 6.80
CA LYS A 52 -3.46 24.50 7.65
C LYS A 52 -3.30 23.32 8.62
N GLN A 53 -4.41 22.80 9.13
CA GLN A 53 -4.42 21.59 9.96
C GLN A 53 -3.96 20.36 9.17
N GLY A 54 -4.37 20.29 7.90
CA GLY A 54 -3.93 19.22 6.99
C GLY A 54 -2.44 19.30 6.68
N GLU A 55 -1.89 20.51 6.50
CA GLU A 55 -0.44 20.70 6.32
C GLU A 55 0.35 20.19 7.53
N ALA A 56 0.00 20.63 8.74
CA ALA A 56 0.65 20.19 9.97
C ALA A 56 0.53 18.66 10.19
N MET A 57 -0.61 18.07 9.85
CA MET A 57 -0.79 16.63 9.95
C MET A 57 0.05 15.88 8.92
N ARG A 58 0.20 16.39 7.70
CA ARG A 58 1.07 15.84 6.65
C ARG A 58 2.52 15.81 7.10
N GLU A 59 3.03 16.91 7.63
CA GLU A 59 4.39 16.99 8.17
C GLU A 59 4.61 15.98 9.29
N LYS A 60 3.65 15.85 10.20
CA LYS A 60 3.71 14.85 11.28
C LYS A 60 3.76 13.42 10.75
N ILE A 61 2.94 13.09 9.75
CA ILE A 61 2.91 11.75 9.12
C ILE A 61 4.23 11.48 8.40
N GLN A 62 4.75 12.47 7.65
CA GLN A 62 6.05 12.35 6.98
C GLN A 62 7.15 12.07 8.00
N LYS A 63 7.18 12.82 9.11
CA LYS A 63 8.17 12.60 10.17
C LYS A 63 8.06 11.19 10.76
N ILE A 64 6.87 10.73 11.11
CA ILE A 64 6.66 9.38 11.66
C ILE A 64 7.16 8.32 10.67
N ASN A 65 6.84 8.45 9.39
CA ASN A 65 7.28 7.51 8.36
C ASN A 65 8.81 7.54 8.18
N MET A 66 9.43 8.72 8.17
CA MET A 66 10.89 8.86 8.11
C MET A 66 11.57 8.22 9.32
N ASP A 67 11.07 8.49 10.52
CA ASP A 67 11.61 7.94 11.76
C ASP A 67 11.47 6.40 11.85
N SER A 68 10.51 5.81 11.11
CA SER A 68 10.28 4.37 11.05
C SER A 68 11.21 3.61 10.11
N ILE A 69 11.96 4.31 9.24
CA ILE A 69 12.87 3.69 8.27
C ILE A 69 13.98 2.95 9.00
N GLN A 70 14.06 1.64 8.78
CA GLN A 70 15.14 0.80 9.32
C GLN A 70 16.35 0.91 8.41
N GLN A 71 17.43 1.40 8.95
CA GLN A 71 18.70 1.45 8.22
C GLN A 71 19.34 0.05 8.17
N PRO A 72 19.99 -0.34 7.04
CA PRO A 72 20.72 -1.60 6.96
C PRO A 72 21.79 -1.66 8.03
N SER A 73 21.84 -2.76 8.80
CA SER A 73 22.81 -2.92 9.90
C SER A 73 24.27 -2.96 9.43
N ASP A 74 24.52 -3.32 8.17
CA ASP A 74 25.83 -3.38 7.53
C ASP A 74 26.18 -2.12 6.72
N GLY A 75 25.31 -1.11 6.73
CA GLY A 75 25.49 0.14 5.99
C GLY A 75 25.43 0.00 4.47
N LYS A 76 25.01 -1.17 3.94
CA LYS A 76 24.90 -1.39 2.50
C LYS A 76 23.49 -1.11 2.02
N TYR A 77 23.35 -0.15 1.12
CA TYR A 77 22.06 0.25 0.56
C TYR A 77 21.73 -0.42 -0.78
N ILE A 78 22.71 -1.12 -1.38
CA ILE A 78 22.50 -1.87 -2.61
C ILE A 78 22.33 -3.34 -2.25
N GLY A 79 21.15 -3.87 -2.52
CA GLY A 79 20.79 -5.26 -2.28
C GLY A 79 21.14 -6.19 -3.45
N ASP A 80 20.66 -7.42 -3.37
CA ASP A 80 20.74 -8.40 -4.47
C ASP A 80 19.69 -8.08 -5.55
N TRP A 81 20.13 -7.45 -6.64
CA TRP A 81 19.25 -7.06 -7.74
C TRP A 81 18.57 -8.26 -8.42
N LYS A 82 19.21 -9.43 -8.49
CA LYS A 82 18.60 -10.65 -9.06
C LYS A 82 17.43 -11.16 -8.22
N ASN A 83 17.55 -11.04 -6.90
CA ASN A 83 16.43 -11.33 -6.01
C ASN A 83 15.34 -10.26 -6.12
N GLY A 84 15.74 -8.99 -6.24
CA GLY A 84 14.82 -7.88 -6.49
C GLY A 84 14.00 -8.06 -7.77
N GLU A 85 14.64 -8.49 -8.86
CA GLU A 85 13.97 -8.81 -10.13
C GLU A 85 12.90 -9.88 -9.96
N LYS A 86 13.22 -10.99 -9.26
CA LYS A 86 12.23 -12.05 -8.98
C LYS A 86 11.04 -11.55 -8.18
N ILE A 87 11.29 -10.72 -7.17
CA ILE A 87 10.24 -10.11 -6.34
C ILE A 87 9.38 -9.18 -7.19
N ALA A 88 9.99 -8.35 -8.05
CA ALA A 88 9.27 -7.41 -8.91
C ALA A 88 8.35 -8.11 -9.92
N GLN A 89 8.83 -9.23 -10.47
CA GLN A 89 8.08 -10.02 -11.46
C GLN A 89 6.98 -10.90 -10.85
N SER A 90 7.10 -11.27 -9.58
CA SER A 90 6.14 -12.14 -8.91
C SER A 90 5.00 -11.33 -8.29
N GLY A 91 3.77 -11.63 -8.66
CA GLY A 91 2.57 -11.13 -7.96
C GLY A 91 1.99 -12.12 -6.93
N ARG A 92 2.73 -13.19 -6.59
CA ARG A 92 2.27 -14.23 -5.67
C ARG A 92 2.54 -13.86 -4.22
N GLY A 93 1.81 -14.52 -3.34
CA GLY A 93 1.98 -14.43 -1.89
C GLY A 93 0.98 -13.51 -1.20
N ALA A 94 0.96 -13.58 0.13
CA ALA A 94 0.07 -12.84 1.00
C ALA A 94 -1.43 -13.11 0.78
N THR A 95 -1.80 -14.24 0.18
CA THR A 95 -3.20 -14.67 0.01
C THR A 95 -3.62 -15.62 1.12
N TRP A 96 -4.91 -15.87 1.25
CA TRP A 96 -5.46 -16.77 2.27
C TRP A 96 -4.99 -18.24 2.11
N THR A 97 -4.55 -18.63 0.90
CA THR A 97 -4.02 -19.96 0.62
C THR A 97 -2.54 -20.12 0.93
N ASP A 98 -1.84 -19.00 1.16
CA ASP A 98 -0.41 -19.03 1.44
C ASP A 98 -0.09 -19.36 2.89
N LYS A 99 1.13 -19.82 3.12
CA LYS A 99 1.69 -19.98 4.46
C LYS A 99 2.40 -18.71 4.90
N ALA A 100 2.64 -18.57 6.20
CA ALA A 100 3.31 -17.40 6.76
C ALA A 100 4.76 -17.20 6.23
N ASP A 101 5.41 -18.27 5.81
CA ASP A 101 6.78 -18.30 5.26
C ASP A 101 6.82 -18.25 3.73
N THR A 102 5.66 -18.14 3.06
CA THR A 102 5.59 -17.99 1.60
C THR A 102 6.29 -16.71 1.16
N VAL A 103 7.19 -16.81 0.20
CA VAL A 103 7.85 -15.63 -0.38
C VAL A 103 6.83 -14.77 -1.10
N VAL A 104 6.71 -13.53 -0.66
CA VAL A 104 5.76 -12.56 -1.21
C VAL A 104 6.45 -11.74 -2.30
N GLY A 105 5.86 -11.71 -3.48
CA GLY A 105 6.28 -10.86 -4.59
C GLY A 105 5.69 -9.46 -4.51
N GLY A 106 6.32 -8.51 -5.19
CA GLY A 106 5.86 -7.12 -5.26
C GLY A 106 4.83 -6.86 -6.36
N GLY A 107 4.81 -7.70 -7.42
CA GLY A 107 3.92 -7.51 -8.57
C GLY A 107 4.09 -6.15 -9.26
N CYS A 108 5.29 -5.59 -9.27
CA CYS A 108 5.56 -4.22 -9.72
C CYS A 108 5.16 -3.98 -11.17
N TYR A 109 5.24 -5.00 -12.01
CA TYR A 109 4.83 -4.95 -13.41
C TYR A 109 3.32 -4.77 -13.61
N ASN A 110 2.51 -5.04 -12.60
CA ASN A 110 1.07 -4.76 -12.67
C ASN A 110 0.78 -3.26 -12.80
N CYS A 111 1.69 -2.42 -12.35
CA CYS A 111 1.53 -0.97 -12.36
C CYS A 111 2.58 -0.24 -13.18
N HIS A 112 3.83 -0.75 -13.25
CA HIS A 112 4.98 -0.06 -13.83
C HIS A 112 5.64 -0.85 -14.94
N GLN A 113 6.12 -0.16 -15.97
CA GLN A 113 7.17 -0.66 -16.83
C GLN A 113 8.51 -0.56 -16.09
N ILE A 114 9.30 -1.63 -16.05
CA ILE A 114 10.63 -1.64 -15.42
C ILE A 114 11.69 -1.91 -16.47
N ASP A 115 11.66 -3.07 -17.14
CA ASP A 115 12.56 -3.38 -18.25
C ASP A 115 11.87 -3.02 -19.58
N PRO A 116 12.55 -2.30 -20.51
CA PRO A 116 12.00 -1.99 -21.82
C PRO A 116 11.74 -3.23 -22.70
N LYS A 117 12.33 -4.38 -22.35
CA LYS A 117 12.08 -5.66 -23.05
C LYS A 117 10.81 -6.37 -22.57
N GLU A 118 10.21 -5.91 -21.47
CA GLU A 118 8.98 -6.49 -20.96
C GLU A 118 7.82 -6.27 -21.94
N ILE A 119 7.17 -7.37 -22.33
CA ILE A 119 6.09 -7.33 -23.33
C ILE A 119 4.76 -6.87 -22.73
N SER A 120 4.58 -6.99 -21.43
CA SER A 120 3.33 -6.64 -20.74
C SER A 120 3.60 -5.99 -19.40
N TYR A 121 3.05 -4.80 -19.21
CA TYR A 121 3.14 -4.04 -17.97
C TYR A 121 1.94 -3.12 -17.82
N GLY A 122 1.63 -2.74 -16.57
CA GLY A 122 0.62 -1.74 -16.28
C GLY A 122 1.14 -0.31 -16.48
N ASN A 123 0.21 0.60 -16.70
CA ASN A 123 0.48 2.03 -16.89
C ASN A 123 -0.14 2.92 -15.81
N ILE A 124 -0.55 2.32 -14.67
CA ILE A 124 -1.10 3.04 -13.52
C ILE A 124 0.00 3.88 -12.86
N GLY A 125 1.21 3.31 -12.78
CA GLY A 125 2.41 4.00 -12.30
C GLY A 125 3.28 4.49 -13.46
N PRO A 126 4.18 5.47 -13.24
CA PRO A 126 5.13 5.92 -14.23
C PRO A 126 6.12 4.81 -14.60
N SER A 127 6.69 4.87 -15.81
CA SER A 127 7.78 3.97 -16.19
C SER A 127 9.00 4.18 -15.28
N LEU A 128 9.57 3.08 -14.82
CA LEU A 128 10.82 3.05 -14.03
C LEU A 128 12.03 2.70 -14.90
N THR A 129 11.85 2.61 -16.21
CA THR A 129 12.93 2.29 -17.17
C THR A 129 14.00 3.37 -17.14
N GLY A 130 15.24 2.97 -16.90
CA GLY A 130 16.38 3.87 -16.88
C GLY A 130 16.53 4.72 -15.62
N TYR A 131 15.82 4.37 -14.56
CA TYR A 131 15.85 5.08 -13.28
C TYR A 131 17.12 4.71 -12.47
#